data_277dd2e93c095b5e3e1784ae822e39f9
#
_entry.id   277dd2e93c095b5e3e1784ae822e39f9
#
_cell.length_a   1.000
_cell.length_b   1.000
_cell.length_c   1.000
_cell.angle_alpha   90.00
_cell.angle_beta   90.00
_cell.angle_gamma   90.00
#
_symmetry.space_group_name_H-M   'P 1'
#
loop_
_entity.id
_entity.type
_entity.pdbx_description
1 polymer ?
#
loop_
_entity_poly.entity_id
_entity_poly.type
_entity_poly.pdbx_seq_one_letter_code
_entity_poly.pdbx_strand_id
1 'polypeptide(L)'
;MILLDTHALVWMDADDAKLGRAARRAIDAQWESQQVGVSAVSFWECAMLCAKGRLELPHATRNWRAELISAGLIEFPVDGEIAVLAAELDALHGDPADRFIAATAIQRGATLLTADTRLLAWKHRLKRQDARK
;
A
#
# COMPACT_ATOMS: atom_id res chain seq x y z
N MET A 1 1.74 -11.58 -6.29
CA MET A 1 1.51 -10.81 -5.06
C MET A 1 1.10 -9.39 -5.40
N ILE A 2 0.17 -8.85 -4.63
CA ILE A 2 -0.27 -7.45 -4.69
C ILE A 2 0.25 -6.73 -3.47
N LEU A 3 0.85 -5.55 -3.68
CA LEU A 3 1.17 -4.61 -2.61
C LEU A 3 0.20 -3.43 -2.70
N LEU A 4 -0.51 -3.17 -1.61
CA LEU A 4 -1.44 -2.04 -1.54
C LEU A 4 -0.70 -0.77 -1.13
N ASP A 5 -0.99 0.36 -1.78
CA ASP A 5 -0.60 1.64 -1.20
C ASP A 5 -1.53 1.99 -0.02
N THR A 6 -1.23 3.06 0.68
CA THR A 6 -1.97 3.42 1.88
C THR A 6 -3.45 3.65 1.62
N HIS A 7 -3.81 4.37 0.55
CA HIS A 7 -5.21 4.65 0.23
C HIS A 7 -5.95 3.38 -0.21
N ALA A 8 -5.30 2.53 -1.00
CA ALA A 8 -5.89 1.26 -1.42
C ALA A 8 -6.20 0.36 -0.21
N LEU A 9 -5.29 0.34 0.78
CA LEU A 9 -5.51 -0.39 2.02
C LEU A 9 -6.75 0.12 2.77
N VAL A 10 -6.85 1.43 2.94
CA VAL A 10 -7.98 2.05 3.65
C VAL A 10 -9.29 1.79 2.90
N TRP A 11 -9.29 1.94 1.59
CA TRP A 11 -10.49 1.69 0.78
C TRP A 11 -10.93 0.24 0.81
N MET A 12 -9.99 -0.69 0.77
CA MET A 12 -10.28 -2.12 0.86
C MET A 12 -10.97 -2.45 2.19
N ASP A 13 -10.40 -2.00 3.29
CA ASP A 13 -10.93 -2.30 4.62
C ASP A 13 -12.30 -1.65 4.86
N ALA A 14 -12.48 -0.41 4.40
CA ALA A 14 -13.73 0.31 4.56
C ALA A 14 -14.81 -0.09 3.55
N ASP A 15 -14.51 -1.00 2.64
CA ASP A 15 -15.39 -1.33 1.50
C ASP A 15 -15.83 -0.07 0.75
N ASP A 16 -14.88 0.85 0.55
CA ASP A 16 -15.13 2.15 -0.07
C ASP A 16 -15.33 2.00 -1.58
N ALA A 17 -16.35 2.67 -2.12
CA ALA A 17 -16.66 2.65 -3.54
C ALA A 17 -15.54 3.24 -4.42
N LYS A 18 -14.60 3.99 -3.85
CA LYS A 18 -13.42 4.49 -4.57
C LYS A 18 -12.51 3.36 -5.04
N LEU A 19 -12.53 2.21 -4.34
CA LEU A 19 -11.82 1.01 -4.80
C LEU A 19 -12.59 0.43 -5.99
N GLY A 20 -11.93 0.35 -7.14
CA GLY A 20 -12.55 -0.12 -8.39
C GLY A 20 -12.85 -1.60 -8.36
N ARG A 21 -13.71 -2.03 -9.30
CA ARG A 21 -14.13 -3.44 -9.38
C ARG A 21 -12.99 -4.38 -9.74
N ALA A 22 -12.14 -3.98 -10.67
CA ALA A 22 -11.00 -4.81 -11.07
C ALA A 22 -9.98 -4.91 -9.95
N ALA A 23 -9.74 -3.79 -9.23
CA ALA A 23 -8.86 -3.77 -8.07
C ALA A 23 -9.37 -4.71 -6.97
N ARG A 24 -10.65 -4.64 -6.64
CA ARG A 24 -11.27 -5.51 -5.64
C ARG A 24 -11.16 -6.98 -6.03
N ARG A 25 -11.44 -7.31 -7.29
CA ARG A 25 -11.31 -8.70 -7.77
C ARG A 25 -9.87 -9.20 -7.68
N ALA A 26 -8.90 -8.35 -7.99
CA ALA A 26 -7.49 -8.71 -7.88
C ALA A 26 -7.08 -9.01 -6.44
N ILE A 27 -7.55 -8.19 -5.49
CA ILE A 27 -7.33 -8.42 -4.06
C ILE A 27 -7.97 -9.74 -3.62
N ASP A 28 -9.25 -9.92 -3.91
CA ASP A 28 -10.01 -11.11 -3.48
C ASP A 28 -9.37 -12.39 -4.03
N ALA A 29 -8.90 -12.37 -5.28
CA ALA A 29 -8.26 -13.53 -5.91
C ALA A 29 -6.97 -13.96 -5.20
N GLN A 30 -6.29 -13.06 -4.51
CA GLN A 30 -5.00 -13.34 -3.87
C GLN A 30 -5.05 -13.35 -2.35
N TRP A 31 -6.17 -12.96 -1.74
CA TRP A 31 -6.28 -12.84 -0.30
C TRP A 31 -6.11 -14.18 0.42
N GLU A 32 -6.82 -15.22 -0.01
CA GLU A 32 -6.80 -16.52 0.66
C GLU A 32 -5.42 -17.18 0.60
N SER A 33 -4.65 -16.92 -0.45
CA SER A 33 -3.29 -17.46 -0.58
C SER A 33 -2.24 -16.58 0.10
N GLN A 34 -2.68 -15.58 0.87
CA GLN A 34 -1.80 -14.65 1.60
C GLN A 34 -0.83 -13.93 0.64
N GLN A 35 -1.34 -13.48 -0.48
CA GLN A 35 -0.57 -12.76 -1.49
C GLN A 35 -0.96 -11.29 -1.60
N VAL A 36 -1.52 -10.72 -0.52
CA VAL A 36 -1.84 -9.30 -0.41
C VAL A 36 -1.07 -8.72 0.76
N GLY A 37 -0.28 -7.70 0.49
CA GLY A 37 0.58 -7.09 1.49
C GLY A 37 0.58 -5.58 1.48
N VAL A 38 1.20 -5.01 2.49
CA VAL A 38 1.45 -3.58 2.63
C VAL A 38 2.84 -3.35 3.18
N SER A 39 3.40 -2.16 2.92
CA SER A 39 4.57 -1.69 3.64
C SER A 39 4.17 -1.27 5.06
N ALA A 40 5.04 -1.54 6.04
CA ALA A 40 4.88 -1.03 7.40
C ALA A 40 4.70 0.49 7.44
N VAL A 41 5.26 1.23 6.47
CA VAL A 41 5.12 2.68 6.38
C VAL A 41 3.67 3.12 6.20
N SER A 42 2.81 2.29 5.62
CA SER A 42 1.39 2.61 5.47
C SER A 42 0.70 2.75 6.82
N PHE A 43 1.09 1.97 7.82
CA PHE A 43 0.52 2.11 9.16
C PHE A 43 1.00 3.39 9.86
N TRP A 44 2.25 3.78 9.65
CA TRP A 44 2.75 5.08 10.11
C TRP A 44 1.95 6.22 9.48
N GLU A 45 1.74 6.14 8.18
CA GLU A 45 1.00 7.16 7.43
C GLU A 45 -0.45 7.25 7.93
N CYS A 46 -1.13 6.12 8.12
CA CYS A 46 -2.49 6.09 8.66
C CYS A 46 -2.56 6.69 10.06
N ALA A 47 -1.62 6.33 10.95
CA ALA A 47 -1.58 6.88 12.30
C ALA A 47 -1.37 8.40 12.30
N MET A 48 -0.49 8.88 11.42
CA MET A 48 -0.23 10.31 11.25
C MET A 48 -1.47 11.05 10.73
N LEU A 49 -2.15 10.48 9.74
CA LEU A 49 -3.37 11.09 9.19
C LEU A 49 -4.50 11.11 10.21
N CYS A 50 -4.65 10.06 11.02
CA CYS A 50 -5.63 10.04 12.10
C CYS A 50 -5.32 11.14 13.15
N ALA A 51 -4.05 11.29 13.52
CA ALA A 51 -3.64 12.31 14.48
C ALA A 51 -3.93 13.74 13.98
N LYS A 52 -3.90 13.94 12.66
CA LYS A 52 -4.21 15.23 12.03
C LYS A 52 -5.69 15.43 11.71
N GLY A 53 -6.54 14.49 12.08
CA GLY A 53 -7.97 14.54 11.78
C GLY A 53 -8.33 14.38 10.31
N ARG A 54 -7.43 13.80 9.51
CA ARG A 54 -7.62 13.62 8.06
C ARG A 54 -8.06 12.22 7.66
N LEU A 55 -8.11 11.30 8.61
CA LEU A 55 -8.52 9.93 8.39
C LEU A 55 -9.26 9.44 9.63
N GLU A 56 -10.40 8.76 9.41
CA GLU A 56 -11.10 8.05 10.45
C GLU A 56 -11.02 6.56 10.20
N LEU A 57 -10.55 5.81 11.20
CA LEU A 57 -10.53 4.36 11.19
C LEU A 57 -11.55 3.85 12.21
N PRO A 58 -12.07 2.61 12.04
CA PRO A 58 -13.05 2.05 12.97
C PRO A 58 -12.51 1.86 14.39
N HIS A 59 -11.19 1.75 14.51
CA HIS A 59 -10.47 1.56 15.79
C HIS A 59 -9.20 2.40 15.80
N ALA A 60 -8.54 2.48 16.96
CA ALA A 60 -7.19 3.04 17.04
C ALA A 60 -6.27 2.29 16.04
N THR A 61 -5.36 3.01 15.39
CA THR A 61 -4.51 2.46 14.34
C THR A 61 -3.80 1.17 14.77
N ARG A 62 -3.34 1.10 16.01
CA ARG A 62 -2.68 -0.08 16.58
C ARG A 62 -3.58 -1.31 16.52
N ASN A 63 -4.84 -1.18 16.92
CA ASN A 63 -5.80 -2.27 16.95
C ASN A 63 -6.27 -2.63 15.52
N TRP A 64 -6.49 -1.64 14.69
CA TRP A 64 -6.85 -1.81 13.29
C TRP A 64 -5.78 -2.61 12.53
N ARG A 65 -4.50 -2.27 12.73
CA ARG A 65 -3.39 -3.04 12.17
C ARG A 65 -3.41 -4.49 12.63
N ALA A 66 -3.57 -4.71 13.93
CA ALA A 66 -3.59 -6.07 14.48
C ALA A 66 -4.71 -6.92 13.88
N GLU A 67 -5.88 -6.35 13.68
CA GLU A 67 -7.03 -7.03 13.04
C GLU A 67 -6.73 -7.38 11.59
N LEU A 68 -6.13 -6.46 10.82
CA LEU A 68 -5.77 -6.72 9.43
C LEU A 68 -4.74 -7.84 9.29
N ILE A 69 -3.71 -7.84 10.13
CA ILE A 69 -2.70 -8.90 10.14
C ILE A 69 -3.34 -10.24 10.51
N SER A 70 -4.21 -10.26 11.53
CA SER A 70 -4.93 -11.48 11.92
C SER A 70 -5.83 -12.00 10.81
N ALA A 71 -6.39 -11.12 9.99
CA ALA A 71 -7.25 -11.50 8.87
C ALA A 71 -6.47 -12.03 7.66
N GLY A 72 -5.14 -11.86 7.61
CA GLY A 72 -4.30 -12.42 6.54
C GLY A 72 -3.48 -11.42 5.73
N LEU A 73 -3.56 -10.12 6.06
CA LEU A 73 -2.72 -9.12 5.40
C LEU A 73 -1.24 -9.33 5.78
N ILE A 74 -0.36 -9.27 4.80
CA ILE A 74 1.09 -9.39 5.02
C ILE A 74 1.69 -8.00 5.18
N GLU A 75 2.43 -7.80 6.27
CA GLU A 75 3.17 -6.56 6.50
C GLU A 75 4.64 -6.76 6.13
N PHE A 76 5.18 -5.89 5.29
CA PHE A 76 6.60 -5.88 4.97
C PHE A 76 7.30 -4.76 5.72
N PRO A 77 8.36 -5.07 6.49
CA PRO A 77 9.10 -4.05 7.21
C PRO A 77 9.87 -3.13 6.26
N VAL A 78 10.09 -1.89 6.69
CA VAL A 78 11.04 -0.99 6.02
C VAL A 78 12.42 -1.27 6.62
N ASP A 79 13.13 -2.21 6.00
CA ASP A 79 14.50 -2.54 6.40
C ASP A 79 15.53 -1.63 5.70
N GLY A 80 16.83 -1.88 5.97
CA GLY A 80 17.90 -1.08 5.39
C GLY A 80 17.98 -1.17 3.88
N GLU A 81 17.74 -2.35 3.30
CA GLU A 81 17.75 -2.52 1.84
C GLU A 81 16.64 -1.71 1.18
N ILE A 82 15.44 -1.74 1.72
CA ILE A 82 14.31 -0.96 1.21
C ILE A 82 14.59 0.53 1.39
N ALA A 83 15.15 0.94 2.52
CA ALA A 83 15.46 2.35 2.78
C ALA A 83 16.46 2.90 1.74
N VAL A 84 17.51 2.16 1.46
CA VAL A 84 18.52 2.55 0.46
C VAL A 84 17.91 2.56 -0.95
N LEU A 85 17.20 1.49 -1.31
CA LEU A 85 16.53 1.40 -2.61
C LEU A 85 15.56 2.57 -2.82
N ALA A 86 14.77 2.91 -1.80
CA ALA A 86 13.83 4.02 -1.87
C ALA A 86 14.53 5.36 -2.19
N ALA A 87 15.71 5.58 -1.63
CA ALA A 87 16.50 6.77 -1.90
C ALA A 87 17.10 6.78 -3.32
N GLU A 88 17.37 5.61 -3.87
CA GLU A 88 18.00 5.44 -5.18
C GLU A 88 17.04 5.46 -6.37
N LEU A 89 15.72 5.49 -6.14
CA LEU A 89 14.74 5.48 -7.22
C LEU A 89 14.79 6.77 -8.03
N ASP A 90 15.07 6.65 -9.32
CA ASP A 90 15.18 7.78 -10.24
C ASP A 90 13.82 8.23 -10.75
N ALA A 91 13.69 9.53 -11.02
CA ALA A 91 12.51 10.15 -11.64
C ALA A 91 11.20 9.92 -10.88
N LEU A 92 11.27 9.53 -9.62
CA LEU A 92 10.11 9.43 -8.74
C LEU A 92 10.07 10.65 -7.83
N HIS A 93 8.85 11.18 -7.58
CA HIS A 93 8.65 12.32 -6.70
C HIS A 93 9.16 12.02 -5.26
N GLY A 94 9.36 13.09 -4.48
CA GLY A 94 10.07 13.01 -3.20
C GLY A 94 9.25 12.57 -1.99
N ASP A 95 7.96 12.23 -2.13
CA ASP A 95 7.15 11.77 -0.99
C ASP A 95 7.77 10.50 -0.38
N PRO A 96 8.25 10.54 0.89
CA PRO A 96 8.97 9.41 1.47
C PRO A 96 8.14 8.14 1.55
N ALA A 97 6.87 8.23 1.96
CA ALA A 97 6.01 7.06 2.08
C ALA A 97 5.85 6.36 0.72
N ASP A 98 5.60 7.10 -0.34
CA ASP A 98 5.45 6.55 -1.69
C ASP A 98 6.75 5.90 -2.17
N ARG A 99 7.90 6.46 -1.84
CA ARG A 99 9.21 5.90 -2.21
C ARG A 99 9.45 4.56 -1.50
N PHE A 100 9.13 4.46 -0.21
CA PHE A 100 9.24 3.20 0.53
C PHE A 100 8.27 2.15 -0.01
N ILE A 101 7.05 2.55 -0.35
CA ILE A 101 6.04 1.64 -0.92
C ILE A 101 6.52 1.11 -2.30
N ALA A 102 6.98 2.00 -3.17
CA ALA A 102 7.50 1.61 -4.49
C ALA A 102 8.71 0.67 -4.36
N ALA A 103 9.66 0.99 -3.48
CA ALA A 103 10.82 0.15 -3.22
C ALA A 103 10.43 -1.25 -2.72
N THR A 104 9.44 -1.31 -1.84
CA THR A 104 8.93 -2.59 -1.32
C THR A 104 8.33 -3.43 -2.44
N ALA A 105 7.52 -2.83 -3.31
CA ALA A 105 6.93 -3.52 -4.45
C ALA A 105 8.00 -4.06 -5.40
N ILE A 106 9.03 -3.28 -5.68
CA ILE A 106 10.15 -3.67 -6.54
C ILE A 106 10.89 -4.86 -5.92
N GLN A 107 11.27 -4.75 -4.65
CA GLN A 107 12.04 -5.80 -3.98
C GLN A 107 11.26 -7.11 -3.89
N ARG A 108 9.95 -7.05 -3.70
CA ARG A 108 9.10 -8.24 -3.58
C ARG A 108 8.59 -8.76 -4.93
N GLY A 109 8.87 -8.07 -6.02
CA GLY A 109 8.32 -8.43 -7.33
C GLY A 109 6.80 -8.37 -7.36
N ALA A 110 6.21 -7.49 -6.56
CA ALA A 110 4.77 -7.36 -6.41
C ALA A 110 4.19 -6.37 -7.43
N THR A 111 2.90 -6.52 -7.73
CA THR A 111 2.14 -5.51 -8.46
C THR A 111 1.65 -4.47 -7.46
N LEU A 112 2.03 -3.21 -7.66
CA LEU A 112 1.59 -2.11 -6.81
C LEU A 112 0.17 -1.69 -7.20
N LEU A 113 -0.75 -1.77 -6.25
CA LEU A 113 -2.12 -1.28 -6.40
C LEU A 113 -2.20 0.11 -5.78
N THR A 114 -2.35 1.13 -6.61
CA THR A 114 -2.27 2.53 -6.19
C THR A 114 -3.25 3.41 -6.94
N ALA A 115 -3.72 4.48 -6.29
CA ALA A 115 -4.48 5.54 -6.93
C ALA A 115 -3.63 6.80 -7.16
N ASP A 116 -2.37 6.81 -6.75
CA ASP A 116 -1.49 7.96 -6.93
C ASP A 116 -1.10 8.11 -8.40
N THR A 117 -1.50 9.23 -9.01
CA THR A 117 -1.25 9.48 -10.43
C THR A 117 0.24 9.58 -10.75
N ARG A 118 1.06 10.04 -9.81
CA ARG A 118 2.50 10.14 -10.01
C ARG A 118 3.16 8.76 -10.03
N LEU A 119 2.72 7.84 -9.16
CA LEU A 119 3.18 6.45 -9.17
C LEU A 119 2.71 5.72 -10.44
N LEU A 120 1.46 5.94 -10.86
CA LEU A 120 0.93 5.33 -12.08
C LEU A 120 1.65 5.82 -13.34
N ALA A 121 2.06 7.09 -13.37
CA ALA A 121 2.73 7.71 -14.52
C ALA A 121 4.26 7.55 -14.49
N TRP A 122 4.83 7.06 -13.39
CA TRP A 122 6.28 6.94 -13.24
C TRP A 122 6.86 6.01 -14.31
N LYS A 123 7.88 6.48 -15.01
CA LYS A 123 8.57 5.72 -16.07
C LYS A 123 9.49 4.68 -15.44
N HIS A 124 8.93 3.55 -15.08
CA HIS A 124 9.63 2.42 -14.48
C HIS A 124 8.92 1.13 -14.87
N ARG A 125 9.63 0.02 -14.91
CA ARG A 125 9.05 -1.29 -15.25
C ARG A 125 8.30 -1.97 -14.09
N LEU A 126 8.15 -1.29 -12.95
CA LEU A 126 7.31 -1.76 -11.85
C LEU A 126 5.90 -2.05 -12.35
N LYS A 127 5.37 -3.22 -12.03
CA LYS A 127 3.98 -3.57 -12.33
C LYS A 127 3.04 -2.77 -11.44
N ARG A 128 2.07 -2.12 -12.06
CA ARG A 128 1.10 -1.28 -11.35
C ARG A 128 -0.30 -1.53 -11.86
N GLN A 129 -1.26 -1.33 -10.96
CA GLN A 129 -2.68 -1.35 -11.28
C GLN A 129 -3.33 -0.14 -10.62
N ASP A 130 -4.22 0.54 -11.34
CA ASP A 130 -4.97 1.67 -10.80
C ASP A 130 -6.04 1.16 -9.82
N ALA A 131 -5.92 1.58 -8.56
CA ALA A 131 -6.84 1.16 -7.50
C ALA A 131 -8.27 1.66 -7.72
N ARG A 132 -8.47 2.69 -8.56
CA ARG A 132 -9.80 3.24 -8.84
C ARG A 132 -10.55 2.47 -9.94
N LYS A 133 -9.93 1.53 -10.58
CA LYS A 133 -10.51 0.72 -11.65
C LYS A 133 -10.68 -0.73 -11.22
#